data_e53177aa4695f4e2d0f3c12e33585e69
#
_entry.id   e53177aa4695f4e2d0f3c12e33585e69
#
_cell.length_a   1.000
_cell.length_b   1.000
_cell.length_c   1.000
_cell.angle_alpha   90.00
_cell.angle_beta   90.00
_cell.angle_gamma   90.00
#
_symmetry.space_group_name_H-M   'P 1'
#
loop_
_entity.id
_entity.type
_entity.pdbx_description
1 polymer ?
#
loop_
_entity_poly.entity_id
_entity_poly.type
_entity_poly.pdbx_seq_one_letter_code
_entity_poly.pdbx_strand_id
1 'polypeptide(L)'
;LGWIVCPEVLMRRFVQAKQGADLHTGTFVQYVANDICQRGFLKQHVKGLREVYKERRDTMLDALAEFWPDGCCWTHPDGGLFLWAQVPGGIDTRDFLTQALEAKVAYVPGVHFYPNEDGGFDAMRLNFSYCPPDTIVEGIRRLGVALKKALGA
;
A
#
# COMPACT_ATOMS: atom_id res chain seq x y z
N LEU A 1 -16.13 5.68 -5.03
CA LEU A 1 -16.91 4.50 -5.42
C LEU A 1 -16.03 3.26 -5.41
N GLY A 2 -16.53 2.20 -4.79
CA GLY A 2 -15.93 0.86 -4.85
C GLY A 2 -16.92 -0.14 -5.43
N TRP A 3 -16.42 -1.26 -5.93
CA TRP A 3 -17.25 -2.37 -6.40
C TRP A 3 -16.55 -3.70 -6.16
N ILE A 4 -17.35 -4.76 -6.12
CA ILE A 4 -16.88 -6.13 -5.96
C ILE A 4 -17.34 -6.93 -7.19
N VAL A 5 -16.43 -7.69 -7.78
CA VAL A 5 -16.71 -8.71 -8.78
C VAL A 5 -16.38 -10.07 -8.15
N CYS A 6 -17.36 -10.93 -8.01
CA CYS A 6 -17.18 -12.21 -7.35
C CYS A 6 -18.16 -13.28 -7.93
N PRO A 7 -17.91 -14.59 -7.65
CA PRO A 7 -18.86 -15.63 -7.99
C PRO A 7 -20.26 -15.39 -7.36
N GLU A 8 -21.30 -15.79 -8.06
CA GLU A 8 -22.69 -15.53 -7.66
C GLU A 8 -23.02 -16.06 -6.25
N VAL A 9 -22.43 -17.17 -5.84
CA VAL A 9 -22.62 -17.74 -4.51
C VAL A 9 -22.21 -16.79 -3.38
N LEU A 10 -21.22 -15.93 -3.62
CA LEU A 10 -20.77 -14.92 -2.67
C LEU A 10 -21.57 -13.62 -2.77
N MET A 11 -22.10 -13.31 -3.96
CA MET A 11 -22.82 -12.05 -4.22
C MET A 11 -23.96 -11.81 -3.23
N ARG A 12 -24.75 -12.83 -2.93
CA ARG A 12 -25.87 -12.73 -1.98
C ARG A 12 -25.40 -12.29 -0.58
N ARG A 13 -24.25 -12.79 -0.12
CA ARG A 13 -23.67 -12.43 1.19
C ARG A 13 -23.20 -10.98 1.19
N PHE A 14 -22.53 -10.53 0.11
CA PHE A 14 -22.13 -9.13 -0.02
C PHE A 14 -23.31 -8.18 -0.10
N VAL A 15 -24.38 -8.53 -0.82
CA VAL A 15 -25.61 -7.73 -0.86
C VAL A 15 -26.24 -7.61 0.53
N GLN A 16 -26.34 -8.70 1.29
CA GLN A 16 -26.85 -8.68 2.67
C GLN A 16 -25.97 -7.81 3.58
N ALA A 17 -24.65 -7.95 3.50
CA ALA A 17 -23.72 -7.12 4.28
C ALA A 17 -23.85 -5.62 3.92
N LYS A 18 -23.97 -5.31 2.62
CA LYS A 18 -24.16 -3.94 2.12
C LYS A 18 -25.47 -3.33 2.64
N GLN A 19 -26.55 -4.11 2.66
CA GLN A 19 -27.84 -3.66 3.19
C GLN A 19 -27.74 -3.31 4.69
N GLY A 20 -26.96 -4.05 5.47
CA GLY A 20 -26.72 -3.77 6.88
C GLY A 20 -25.78 -2.59 7.12
N ALA A 21 -24.87 -2.29 6.17
CA ALA A 21 -23.89 -1.24 6.31
C ALA A 21 -24.43 0.16 5.95
N ASP A 22 -24.95 0.31 4.72
CA ASP A 22 -25.40 1.62 4.19
C ASP A 22 -26.50 1.51 3.14
N LEU A 23 -27.09 0.34 2.97
CA LEU A 23 -28.13 -0.01 2.02
C LEU A 23 -27.63 -0.01 0.56
N HIS A 24 -27.13 1.12 0.06
CA HIS A 24 -26.53 1.27 -1.26
C HIS A 24 -25.66 2.53 -1.33
N THR A 25 -24.74 2.55 -2.29
CA THR A 25 -23.96 3.74 -2.61
C THR A 25 -24.87 4.86 -3.12
N GLY A 26 -24.67 6.08 -2.62
CA GLY A 26 -25.48 7.24 -2.99
C GLY A 26 -25.62 7.43 -4.51
N THR A 27 -26.84 7.51 -4.99
CA THR A 27 -27.19 7.58 -6.43
C THR A 27 -26.56 8.80 -7.10
N PHE A 28 -26.55 9.95 -6.43
CA PHE A 28 -25.95 11.17 -6.96
C PHE A 28 -24.47 10.98 -7.30
N VAL A 29 -23.70 10.36 -6.40
CA VAL A 29 -22.27 10.09 -6.61
C VAL A 29 -22.06 9.13 -7.79
N GLN A 30 -22.96 8.16 -7.97
CA GLN A 30 -22.91 7.25 -9.11
C GLN A 30 -23.14 7.98 -10.43
N TYR A 31 -24.08 8.92 -10.51
CA TYR A 31 -24.32 9.74 -11.70
C TYR A 31 -23.13 10.65 -12.02
N VAL A 32 -22.55 11.31 -11.01
CA VAL A 32 -21.34 12.13 -11.20
C VAL A 32 -20.19 11.30 -11.74
N ALA A 33 -19.93 10.12 -11.17
CA ALA A 33 -18.87 9.23 -11.65
C ALA A 33 -19.13 8.75 -13.09
N ASN A 34 -20.39 8.42 -13.42
CA ASN A 34 -20.75 8.02 -14.78
C ASN A 34 -20.50 9.14 -15.79
N ASP A 35 -20.91 10.38 -15.46
CA ASP A 35 -20.68 11.54 -16.33
C ASP A 35 -19.17 11.76 -16.60
N ILE A 36 -18.34 11.72 -15.55
CA ILE A 36 -16.87 11.84 -15.66
C ILE A 36 -16.30 10.74 -16.57
N CYS A 37 -16.77 9.50 -16.40
CA CYS A 37 -16.32 8.37 -17.22
C CYS A 37 -16.72 8.54 -18.70
N GLN A 38 -17.96 8.95 -18.96
CA GLN A 38 -18.47 9.14 -20.32
C GLN A 38 -17.75 10.27 -21.08
N ARG A 39 -17.34 11.32 -20.39
CA ARG A 39 -16.55 12.43 -20.98
C ARG A 39 -15.10 12.07 -21.28
N GLY A 40 -14.64 10.88 -20.92
CA GLY A 40 -13.29 10.40 -21.21
C GLY A 40 -12.18 10.94 -20.28
N PHE A 41 -12.52 11.78 -19.31
CA PHE A 41 -11.55 12.34 -18.36
C PHE A 41 -10.76 11.26 -17.62
N LEU A 42 -11.42 10.16 -17.21
CA LEU A 42 -10.78 9.08 -16.49
C LEU A 42 -9.64 8.44 -17.30
N LYS A 43 -9.86 8.21 -18.60
CA LYS A 43 -8.84 7.59 -19.48
C LYS A 43 -7.57 8.45 -19.59
N GLN A 44 -7.75 9.75 -19.75
CA GLN A 44 -6.62 10.70 -19.82
C GLN A 44 -5.89 10.81 -18.48
N HIS A 45 -6.65 10.91 -17.38
CA HIS A 45 -6.10 11.00 -16.03
C HIS A 45 -5.27 9.76 -15.66
N VAL A 46 -5.79 8.57 -15.94
CA VAL A 46 -5.08 7.30 -15.67
C VAL A 46 -3.76 7.21 -16.44
N LYS A 47 -3.70 7.75 -17.67
CA LYS A 47 -2.44 7.79 -18.41
C LYS A 47 -1.35 8.58 -17.68
N GLY A 48 -1.68 9.77 -17.20
CA GLY A 48 -0.74 10.58 -16.41
C GLY A 48 -0.38 9.94 -15.05
N LEU A 49 -1.37 9.33 -14.37
CA LEU A 49 -1.11 8.62 -13.11
C LEU A 49 -0.12 7.47 -13.28
N ARG A 50 -0.20 6.71 -14.38
CA ARG A 50 0.74 5.61 -14.66
C ARG A 50 2.19 6.08 -14.77
N GLU A 51 2.43 7.23 -15.38
CA GLU A 51 3.77 7.81 -15.52
C GLU A 51 4.30 8.23 -14.13
N VAL A 52 3.51 8.98 -13.36
CA VAL A 52 3.89 9.44 -12.02
C VAL A 52 4.11 8.26 -11.05
N TYR A 53 3.22 7.27 -11.06
CA TYR A 53 3.35 6.14 -10.14
C TYR A 53 4.49 5.20 -10.53
N LYS A 54 4.78 5.07 -11.84
CA LYS A 54 5.96 4.34 -12.30
C LYS A 54 7.25 4.97 -11.76
N GLU A 55 7.41 6.28 -11.94
CA GLU A 55 8.58 7.01 -11.41
C GLU A 55 8.73 6.81 -9.91
N ARG A 56 7.67 7.00 -9.14
CA ARG A 56 7.71 6.87 -7.68
C ARG A 56 7.99 5.44 -7.21
N ARG A 57 7.40 4.45 -7.90
CA ARG A 57 7.67 3.03 -7.63
C ARG A 57 9.15 2.70 -7.88
N ASP A 58 9.67 3.10 -9.03
CA ASP A 58 11.05 2.83 -9.42
C ASP A 58 12.01 3.51 -8.43
N THR A 59 11.75 4.77 -8.07
CA THR A 59 12.50 5.49 -7.02
C THR A 59 12.47 4.74 -5.67
N MET A 60 11.33 4.20 -5.26
CA MET A 60 11.23 3.46 -4.00
C MET A 60 12.03 2.14 -4.08
N LEU A 61 11.97 1.42 -5.19
CA LEU A 61 12.72 0.19 -5.41
C LEU A 61 14.23 0.43 -5.36
N ASP A 62 14.71 1.48 -6.03
CA ASP A 62 16.13 1.85 -6.02
C ASP A 62 16.60 2.24 -4.60
N ALA A 63 15.79 3.03 -3.88
CA ALA A 63 16.09 3.42 -2.51
C ALA A 63 16.10 2.22 -1.53
N LEU A 64 15.20 1.25 -1.70
CA LEU A 64 15.20 0.02 -0.92
C LEU A 64 16.49 -0.78 -1.15
N ALA A 65 16.91 -0.91 -2.41
CA ALA A 65 18.16 -1.62 -2.77
C ALA A 65 19.40 -0.92 -2.21
N GLU A 66 19.39 0.41 -2.11
CA GLU A 66 20.54 1.19 -1.63
C GLU A 66 20.64 1.22 -0.09
N PHE A 67 19.51 1.42 0.60
CA PHE A 67 19.56 1.78 2.03
C PHE A 67 19.17 0.67 3.00
N TRP A 68 18.47 -0.36 2.53
CA TRP A 68 17.98 -1.41 3.43
C TRP A 68 19.04 -2.43 3.77
N PRO A 69 18.96 -3.08 4.95
CA PRO A 69 19.92 -4.11 5.34
C PRO A 69 19.79 -5.38 4.49
N ASP A 70 20.87 -6.14 4.42
CA ASP A 70 20.90 -7.44 3.76
C ASP A 70 19.85 -8.39 4.37
N GLY A 71 19.32 -9.28 3.53
CA GLY A 71 18.30 -10.24 3.94
C GLY A 71 16.86 -9.70 3.87
N CYS A 72 16.66 -8.41 3.64
CA CYS A 72 15.34 -7.89 3.30
C CYS A 72 14.93 -8.29 1.88
N CYS A 73 13.65 -8.49 1.66
CA CYS A 73 13.10 -8.71 0.33
C CYS A 73 11.80 -7.91 0.13
N TRP A 74 11.46 -7.64 -1.12
CA TRP A 74 10.26 -6.88 -1.47
C TRP A 74 9.72 -7.27 -2.84
N THR A 75 8.44 -6.99 -3.03
CA THR A 75 7.78 -7.21 -4.31
C THR A 75 8.20 -6.17 -5.35
N HIS A 76 8.17 -6.57 -6.63
CA HIS A 76 8.37 -5.69 -7.79
C HIS A 76 7.07 -5.63 -8.60
N PRO A 77 6.06 -4.85 -8.16
CA PRO A 77 4.76 -4.84 -8.82
C PRO A 77 4.79 -4.09 -10.15
N ASP A 78 4.05 -4.58 -11.14
CA ASP A 78 3.85 -3.90 -12.43
C ASP A 78 2.92 -2.68 -12.34
N GLY A 79 2.23 -2.52 -11.21
CA GLY A 79 1.28 -1.44 -10.99
C GLY A 79 0.77 -1.40 -9.56
N GLY A 80 -0.33 -0.70 -9.34
CA GLY A 80 -0.89 -0.48 -8.01
C GLY A 80 -0.28 0.72 -7.30
N LEU A 81 -0.30 0.69 -5.97
CA LEU A 81 0.07 1.82 -5.10
C LEU A 81 1.05 1.43 -4.00
N PHE A 82 1.36 0.13 -3.86
CA PHE A 82 2.04 -0.44 -2.70
C PHE A 82 3.13 -1.43 -3.08
N LEU A 83 4.17 -1.47 -2.25
CA LEU A 83 5.13 -2.55 -2.15
C LEU A 83 4.83 -3.37 -0.89
N TRP A 84 5.08 -4.67 -0.97
CA TRP A 84 5.14 -5.55 0.17
C TRP A 84 6.59 -5.87 0.44
N ALA A 85 7.06 -5.57 1.64
CA ALA A 85 8.43 -5.79 2.04
C ALA A 85 8.49 -6.69 3.27
N GLN A 86 9.52 -7.54 3.35
CA GLN A 86 9.80 -8.41 4.49
C GLN A 86 11.19 -8.11 5.03
N VAL A 87 11.33 -8.17 6.35
CA VAL A 87 12.56 -7.89 7.08
C VAL A 87 13.06 -9.16 7.78
N PRO A 88 14.37 -9.39 7.83
CA PRO A 88 14.94 -10.56 8.48
C PRO A 88 15.00 -10.40 10.00
N GLY A 89 15.52 -11.43 10.68
CA GLY A 89 15.95 -11.35 12.07
C GLY A 89 14.88 -11.39 13.13
N GLY A 90 13.65 -11.81 12.77
CA GLY A 90 12.57 -11.97 13.76
C GLY A 90 12.00 -10.64 14.27
N ILE A 91 12.21 -9.54 13.54
CA ILE A 91 11.58 -8.26 13.85
C ILE A 91 10.08 -8.38 13.64
N ASP A 92 9.27 -8.13 14.68
CA ASP A 92 7.84 -7.89 14.55
C ASP A 92 7.63 -6.45 14.06
N THR A 93 7.12 -6.29 12.85
CA THR A 93 6.90 -4.99 12.23
C THR A 93 5.84 -4.14 12.91
N ARG A 94 4.96 -4.75 13.71
CA ARG A 94 4.00 -4.03 14.56
C ARG A 94 4.73 -3.32 15.70
N ASP A 95 5.65 -4.00 16.37
CA ASP A 95 6.43 -3.42 17.47
C ASP A 95 7.46 -2.41 16.96
N PHE A 96 8.08 -2.71 15.81
CA PHE A 96 9.04 -1.83 15.15
C PHE A 96 8.40 -0.52 14.63
N LEU A 97 7.08 -0.47 14.43
CA LEU A 97 6.38 0.73 13.94
C LEU A 97 6.65 1.96 14.83
N THR A 98 6.78 1.78 16.13
CA THR A 98 7.10 2.89 17.05
C THR A 98 8.43 3.55 16.70
N GLN A 99 9.47 2.76 16.45
CA GLN A 99 10.79 3.27 16.06
C GLN A 99 10.76 3.94 14.66
N ALA A 100 9.99 3.38 13.73
CA ALA A 100 9.80 3.99 12.43
C ALA A 100 9.08 5.36 12.51
N LEU A 101 8.08 5.50 13.38
CA LEU A 101 7.39 6.77 13.63
C LEU A 101 8.31 7.82 14.27
N GLU A 102 9.21 7.42 15.17
CA GLU A 102 10.25 8.29 15.71
C GLU A 102 11.17 8.80 14.59
N ALA A 103 11.50 7.94 13.62
CA ALA A 103 12.23 8.29 12.41
C ALA A 103 11.40 9.07 11.38
N LYS A 104 10.13 9.42 11.68
CA LYS A 104 9.18 10.13 10.82
C LYS A 104 8.78 9.36 9.56
N VAL A 105 8.71 8.04 9.67
CA VAL A 105 8.23 7.15 8.60
C VAL A 105 7.10 6.29 9.14
N ALA A 106 6.02 6.18 8.37
CA ALA A 106 4.88 5.31 8.67
C ALA A 106 4.74 4.25 7.59
N TYR A 107 4.33 3.06 7.99
CA TYR A 107 3.94 1.95 7.11
C TYR A 107 2.76 1.19 7.73
N VAL A 108 2.23 0.23 7.02
CA VAL A 108 1.20 -0.66 7.59
C VAL A 108 1.83 -2.00 7.91
N PRO A 109 1.86 -2.45 9.19
CA PRO A 109 2.36 -3.77 9.56
C PRO A 109 1.63 -4.89 8.83
N GLY A 110 2.37 -5.92 8.45
CA GLY A 110 1.86 -7.02 7.64
C GLY A 110 0.78 -7.84 8.35
N VAL A 111 0.85 -7.94 9.66
CA VAL A 111 -0.12 -8.70 10.48
C VAL A 111 -1.58 -8.26 10.22
N HIS A 112 -1.83 -7.01 9.92
CA HIS A 112 -3.18 -6.49 9.63
C HIS A 112 -3.80 -6.98 8.31
N PHE A 113 -3.03 -7.71 7.50
CA PHE A 113 -3.52 -8.34 6.26
C PHE A 113 -3.86 -9.82 6.44
N TYR A 114 -3.71 -10.34 7.65
CA TYR A 114 -4.07 -11.71 8.02
C TYR A 114 -5.32 -11.68 8.90
N PRO A 115 -6.42 -12.34 8.52
CA PRO A 115 -7.70 -12.25 9.22
C PRO A 115 -7.66 -12.61 10.71
N ASN A 116 -6.77 -13.52 11.09
CA ASN A 116 -6.60 -13.99 12.47
C ASN A 116 -5.33 -13.41 13.14
N GLU A 117 -4.66 -12.47 12.51
CA GLU A 117 -3.36 -11.95 12.96
C GLU A 117 -2.31 -13.06 13.20
N ASP A 118 -2.36 -14.12 12.40
CA ASP A 118 -1.54 -15.31 12.53
C ASP A 118 -0.34 -15.39 11.56
N GLY A 119 -0.02 -14.26 10.91
CA GLY A 119 1.08 -14.15 9.95
C GLY A 119 1.49 -12.72 9.64
N GLY A 120 2.51 -12.58 8.78
CA GLY A 120 2.99 -11.27 8.33
C GLY A 120 3.69 -10.42 9.40
N PHE A 121 4.16 -11.03 10.49
CA PHE A 121 4.85 -10.33 11.57
C PHE A 121 6.13 -9.64 11.10
N ASP A 122 6.84 -10.26 10.17
CA ASP A 122 8.08 -9.78 9.55
C ASP A 122 7.86 -8.89 8.31
N ALA A 123 6.60 -8.58 7.98
CA ALA A 123 6.25 -7.89 6.75
C ALA A 123 5.66 -6.51 6.99
N MET A 124 5.76 -5.65 5.98
CA MET A 124 5.15 -4.31 5.98
C MET A 124 4.71 -3.90 4.58
N ARG A 125 3.64 -3.11 4.50
CA ARG A 125 3.18 -2.48 3.27
C ARG A 125 3.66 -1.04 3.19
N LEU A 126 4.40 -0.72 2.13
CA LEU A 126 4.88 0.62 1.82
C LEU A 126 4.03 1.24 0.71
N ASN A 127 3.76 2.54 0.79
CA ASN A 127 3.00 3.29 -0.21
C ASN A 127 3.92 4.21 -1.00
N PHE A 128 3.91 4.09 -2.32
CA PHE A 128 4.66 4.98 -3.23
C PHE A 128 3.79 6.01 -3.95
N SER A 129 2.47 5.98 -3.76
CA SER A 129 1.56 6.81 -4.57
C SER A 129 1.45 8.27 -4.13
N TYR A 130 1.80 8.59 -2.88
CA TYR A 130 1.53 9.90 -2.29
C TYR A 130 2.73 10.86 -2.31
N CYS A 131 3.87 10.42 -1.81
CA CYS A 131 5.05 11.27 -1.65
C CYS A 131 5.78 11.54 -2.98
N PRO A 132 6.42 12.71 -3.14
CA PRO A 132 7.33 12.95 -4.25
C PRO A 132 8.61 12.12 -4.12
N PRO A 133 9.37 11.90 -5.23
CA PRO A 133 10.57 11.06 -5.25
C PRO A 133 11.58 11.33 -4.13
N ASP A 134 11.95 12.60 -3.93
CA ASP A 134 12.94 12.97 -2.89
C ASP A 134 12.47 12.57 -1.47
N THR A 135 11.19 12.74 -1.19
CA THR A 135 10.60 12.32 0.10
C THR A 135 10.58 10.80 0.25
N ILE A 136 10.35 10.07 -0.86
CA ILE A 136 10.43 8.61 -0.87
C ILE A 136 11.83 8.14 -0.53
N VAL A 137 12.86 8.68 -1.21
CA VAL A 137 14.26 8.33 -0.95
C VAL A 137 14.63 8.57 0.50
N GLU A 138 14.34 9.77 1.01
CA GLU A 138 14.66 10.11 2.40
C GLU A 138 13.88 9.25 3.41
N GLY A 139 12.61 8.96 3.16
CA GLY A 139 11.80 8.08 4.00
C GLY A 139 12.37 6.66 4.07
N ILE A 140 12.71 6.08 2.92
CA ILE A 140 13.30 4.74 2.85
C ILE A 140 14.68 4.70 3.49
N ARG A 141 15.51 5.74 3.31
CA ARG A 141 16.80 5.86 3.98
C ARG A 141 16.66 5.87 5.51
N ARG A 142 15.74 6.66 6.06
CA ARG A 142 15.46 6.71 7.51
C ARG A 142 15.00 5.37 8.04
N LEU A 143 14.09 4.72 7.33
CA LEU A 143 13.58 3.40 7.71
C LEU A 143 14.70 2.35 7.68
N GLY A 144 15.59 2.39 6.68
CA GLY A 144 16.76 1.52 6.59
C GLY A 144 17.74 1.71 7.77
N VAL A 145 17.99 2.96 8.18
CA VAL A 145 18.83 3.25 9.38
C VAL A 145 18.18 2.69 10.64
N ALA A 146 16.87 2.87 10.81
CA ALA A 146 16.14 2.33 11.97
C ALA A 146 16.16 0.79 11.96
N LEU A 147 16.00 0.15 10.81
CA LEU A 147 16.08 -1.31 10.66
C LEU A 147 17.48 -1.86 11.01
N LYS A 148 18.54 -1.25 10.46
CA LYS A 148 19.93 -1.63 10.81
C LYS A 148 20.17 -1.57 12.30
N LYS A 149 19.75 -0.50 12.95
CA LYS A 149 19.84 -0.35 14.41
C LYS A 149 19.07 -1.43 15.15
N ALA A 150 17.87 -1.77 14.72
CA ALA A 150 17.04 -2.81 15.36
C ALA A 150 17.63 -4.21 15.17
N LEU A 151 18.35 -4.46 14.07
CA LEU A 151 19.05 -5.71 13.79
C LEU A 151 20.43 -5.82 14.46
N GLY A 152 20.91 -4.74 15.08
CA GLY A 152 22.23 -4.70 15.70
C GLY A 152 23.39 -4.58 14.68
N ALA A 153 23.09 -4.06 13.49
CA ALA A 153 24.02 -3.89 12.39
C ALA A 153 24.53 -2.43 12.28
#